data_ffb35637f346278e4752cda8ad820726
#
_entry.id   ffb35637f346278e4752cda8ad820726
#
_cell.length_a   1.000
_cell.length_b   1.000
_cell.length_c   1.000
_cell.angle_alpha   90.00
_cell.angle_beta   90.00
_cell.angle_gamma   90.00
#
_symmetry.space_group_name_H-M   'P 1'
#
loop_
_entity.id
_entity.type
_entity.pdbx_description
1 polymer ?
#
loop_
_entity_poly.entity_id
_entity_poly.type
_entity_poly.pdbx_seq_one_letter_code
_entity_poly.pdbx_strand_id
1 'polypeptide(L)'
;MKIYKKIFPVLFFTLLFLAVGKAQLNTSIRERDSIMAVSILNLDSNFVFVQGGSFQMGLPDTSLIEGGEVAKPQHKVIVKSFYILKTPVTQALWYSVMDSNPSFHKNCYTCPVENVSWYDAQAFINKLNSLYKAHYRLPTEAEYEYAARGGDKSKGFTYSGSNEETNVAWFVDNASGRSHPVGQKKVNELGLADMSGNIWEWCSDWYGIFYYKDSPSDNPQGPANGNGKVVRGGTWSSLDEGCLIISRGASLPSAKNRYTGFRIVRDL
;
A
#
# COMPACT_ATOMS: atom_id res chain seq x y z
N MET A 1 -30.69 -22.22 -59.93
CA MET A 1 -29.93 -20.98 -59.65
C MET A 1 -30.58 -20.24 -58.49
N LYS A 2 -30.46 -20.71 -57.23
CA LYS A 2 -31.03 -20.03 -56.03
C LYS A 2 -30.32 -20.54 -54.77
N ILE A 3 -28.99 -20.44 -54.62
CA ILE A 3 -28.29 -20.80 -53.36
C ILE A 3 -27.33 -19.70 -52.87
N TYR A 4 -27.12 -18.62 -53.59
CA TYR A 4 -26.07 -17.60 -53.24
C TYR A 4 -26.53 -16.37 -52.41
N LYS A 5 -27.79 -16.31 -51.92
CA LYS A 5 -28.29 -15.08 -51.23
C LYS A 5 -28.34 -15.14 -49.71
N LYS A 6 -27.92 -16.23 -49.02
CA LYS A 6 -27.99 -16.31 -47.54
C LYS A 6 -26.64 -16.30 -46.79
N ILE A 7 -25.51 -16.31 -47.48
CA ILE A 7 -24.20 -16.43 -46.84
C ILE A 7 -23.57 -15.03 -46.56
N PHE A 8 -23.93 -13.99 -47.31
CA PHE A 8 -23.35 -12.67 -47.22
C PHE A 8 -23.64 -11.90 -45.92
N PRO A 9 -24.83 -11.94 -45.29
CA PRO A 9 -25.08 -11.18 -44.07
C PRO A 9 -24.39 -11.76 -42.84
N VAL A 10 -24.20 -13.07 -42.73
CA VAL A 10 -23.56 -13.69 -41.57
C VAL A 10 -22.05 -13.42 -41.53
N LEU A 11 -21.40 -13.46 -42.69
CA LEU A 11 -19.95 -13.15 -42.78
C LEU A 11 -19.66 -11.67 -42.50
N PHE A 12 -20.53 -10.77 -42.93
CA PHE A 12 -20.38 -9.33 -42.69
C PHE A 12 -20.58 -8.99 -41.20
N PHE A 13 -21.55 -9.60 -40.52
CA PHE A 13 -21.76 -9.43 -39.09
C PHE A 13 -20.59 -10.00 -38.27
N THR A 14 -20.05 -11.16 -38.60
CA THR A 14 -18.89 -11.72 -37.90
C THR A 14 -17.62 -10.90 -38.10
N LEU A 15 -17.36 -10.36 -39.29
CA LEU A 15 -16.24 -9.45 -39.55
C LEU A 15 -16.39 -8.11 -38.80
N LEU A 16 -17.61 -7.57 -38.71
CA LEU A 16 -17.88 -6.34 -37.98
C LEU A 16 -17.69 -6.54 -36.48
N PHE A 17 -18.17 -7.66 -35.88
CA PHE A 17 -17.94 -7.99 -34.48
C PHE A 17 -16.44 -8.19 -34.18
N LEU A 18 -15.68 -8.82 -35.05
CA LEU A 18 -14.24 -8.99 -34.92
C LEU A 18 -13.49 -7.65 -35.05
N ALA A 19 -13.91 -6.75 -35.92
CA ALA A 19 -13.30 -5.43 -36.08
C ALA A 19 -13.60 -4.53 -34.88
N VAL A 20 -14.85 -4.51 -34.38
CA VAL A 20 -15.25 -3.77 -33.16
C VAL A 20 -14.51 -4.33 -31.93
N GLY A 21 -14.44 -5.66 -31.79
CA GLY A 21 -13.70 -6.29 -30.71
C GLY A 21 -12.20 -5.96 -30.72
N LYS A 22 -11.56 -5.93 -31.91
CA LYS A 22 -10.15 -5.50 -32.05
C LYS A 22 -9.97 -4.01 -31.77
N ALA A 23 -10.87 -3.15 -32.19
CA ALA A 23 -10.82 -1.72 -31.91
C ALA A 23 -10.96 -1.45 -30.40
N GLN A 24 -11.89 -2.12 -29.73
CA GLN A 24 -12.12 -2.00 -28.29
C GLN A 24 -10.93 -2.56 -27.48
N LEU A 25 -10.34 -3.67 -27.91
CA LEU A 25 -9.12 -4.23 -27.32
C LEU A 25 -7.93 -3.27 -27.48
N ASN A 26 -7.74 -2.69 -28.66
CA ASN A 26 -6.67 -1.73 -28.90
C ASN A 26 -6.83 -0.45 -28.07
N THR A 27 -8.06 0.02 -27.86
CA THR A 27 -8.35 1.18 -27.01
C THR A 27 -8.01 0.88 -25.55
N SER A 28 -8.41 -0.29 -25.03
CA SER A 28 -8.09 -0.70 -23.65
C SER A 28 -6.59 -0.90 -23.42
N ILE A 29 -5.85 -1.41 -24.42
CA ILE A 29 -4.39 -1.55 -24.36
C ILE A 29 -3.73 -0.16 -24.29
N ARG A 30 -4.13 0.79 -25.14
CA ARG A 30 -3.59 2.15 -25.15
C ARG A 30 -3.86 2.89 -23.85
N GLU A 31 -5.07 2.75 -23.29
CA GLU A 31 -5.44 3.35 -22.02
C GLU A 31 -4.59 2.77 -20.88
N ARG A 32 -4.42 1.46 -20.83
CA ARG A 32 -3.54 0.77 -19.89
C ARG A 32 -2.11 1.29 -19.97
N ASP A 33 -1.53 1.32 -21.18
CA ASP A 33 -0.14 1.73 -21.40
C ASP A 33 0.07 3.20 -21.02
N SER A 34 -0.94 4.05 -21.25
CA SER A 34 -0.95 5.45 -20.80
C SER A 34 -0.94 5.57 -19.28
N ILE A 35 -1.79 4.81 -18.58
CA ILE A 35 -1.84 4.82 -17.11
C ILE A 35 -0.51 4.37 -16.51
N MET A 36 0.12 3.34 -17.09
CA MET A 36 1.43 2.86 -16.65
C MET A 36 2.53 3.90 -16.86
N ALA A 37 2.59 4.49 -18.04
CA ALA A 37 3.55 5.55 -18.35
C ALA A 37 3.40 6.74 -17.40
N VAL A 38 2.17 7.20 -17.15
CA VAL A 38 1.87 8.29 -16.21
C VAL A 38 2.26 7.92 -14.78
N SER A 39 2.02 6.68 -14.34
CA SER A 39 2.38 6.22 -12.99
C SER A 39 3.87 6.31 -12.71
N ILE A 40 4.69 5.99 -13.69
CA ILE A 40 6.14 6.01 -13.56
C ILE A 40 6.73 7.42 -13.74
N LEU A 41 6.18 8.20 -14.69
CA LEU A 41 6.61 9.58 -14.93
C LEU A 41 6.34 10.51 -13.74
N ASN A 42 5.28 10.24 -12.98
CA ASN A 42 4.88 11.03 -11.82
C ASN A 42 5.41 10.45 -10.49
N LEU A 43 6.30 9.46 -10.52
CA LEU A 43 6.75 8.79 -9.30
C LEU A 43 7.31 9.79 -8.29
N ASP A 44 8.24 10.65 -8.70
CA ASP A 44 8.89 11.60 -7.79
C ASP A 44 7.92 12.65 -7.22
N SER A 45 6.94 13.11 -7.99
CA SER A 45 5.93 14.06 -7.53
C SER A 45 4.92 13.45 -6.55
N ASN A 46 4.87 12.13 -6.44
CA ASN A 46 4.00 11.40 -5.53
C ASN A 46 4.68 11.08 -4.18
N PHE A 47 5.90 11.54 -3.96
CA PHE A 47 6.52 11.46 -2.63
C PHE A 47 6.20 12.67 -1.79
N VAL A 48 5.95 12.43 -0.51
CA VAL A 48 5.75 13.44 0.53
C VAL A 48 7.01 13.50 1.38
N PHE A 49 7.55 14.71 1.59
CA PHE A 49 8.61 14.93 2.56
C PHE A 49 8.05 14.83 3.97
N VAL A 50 8.67 14.00 4.79
CA VAL A 50 8.38 13.86 6.22
C VAL A 50 9.55 14.43 7.00
N GLN A 51 9.31 15.56 7.67
CA GLN A 51 10.30 16.13 8.57
C GLN A 51 10.53 15.18 9.73
N GLY A 52 11.78 14.80 9.96
CA GLY A 52 12.15 13.96 11.09
C GLY A 52 11.87 14.64 12.44
N GLY A 53 11.69 13.83 13.46
CA GLY A 53 11.35 14.31 14.78
C GLY A 53 11.24 13.19 15.79
N SER A 54 10.79 13.53 17.01
CA SER A 54 10.55 12.53 18.07
C SER A 54 9.06 12.40 18.34
N PHE A 55 8.61 11.17 18.60
CA PHE A 55 7.22 10.87 18.95
C PHE A 55 7.14 9.74 19.98
N GLN A 56 5.95 9.53 20.52
CA GLN A 56 5.62 8.41 21.38
C GLN A 56 5.03 7.29 20.51
N MET A 57 5.84 6.26 20.25
CA MET A 57 5.45 5.09 19.47
C MET A 57 4.69 4.09 20.35
N GLY A 58 3.62 3.50 19.82
CA GLY A 58 2.83 2.51 20.53
C GLY A 58 1.77 3.11 21.45
N LEU A 59 1.37 2.31 22.46
CA LEU A 59 0.32 2.61 23.43
C LEU A 59 0.84 2.63 24.87
N PRO A 60 0.31 3.54 25.73
CA PRO A 60 0.54 3.48 27.17
C PRO A 60 0.11 2.14 27.76
N ASP A 61 0.80 1.67 28.79
CA ASP A 61 0.47 0.42 29.48
C ASP A 61 -0.96 0.44 30.07
N THR A 62 -1.44 1.63 30.43
CA THR A 62 -2.79 1.86 30.94
C THR A 62 -3.88 1.84 29.87
N SER A 63 -3.54 1.77 28.59
CA SER A 63 -4.54 1.73 27.52
C SER A 63 -5.33 0.42 27.55
N LEU A 64 -6.65 0.54 27.38
CA LEU A 64 -7.60 -0.58 27.35
C LEU A 64 -8.07 -0.90 25.92
N ILE A 65 -7.36 -0.41 24.90
CA ILE A 65 -7.69 -0.72 23.50
C ILE A 65 -7.52 -2.23 23.28
N GLU A 66 -8.58 -2.90 22.87
CA GLU A 66 -8.58 -4.34 22.58
C GLU A 66 -7.58 -4.64 21.44
N GLY A 67 -6.80 -5.71 21.59
CA GLY A 67 -5.75 -6.05 20.62
C GLY A 67 -4.52 -5.14 20.66
N GLY A 68 -4.51 -4.09 21.51
CA GLY A 68 -3.40 -3.14 21.62
C GLY A 68 -2.18 -3.64 22.40
N GLU A 69 -2.24 -4.83 22.99
CA GLU A 69 -1.17 -5.38 23.87
C GLU A 69 0.18 -5.48 23.15
N VAL A 70 0.15 -5.81 21.87
CA VAL A 70 1.36 -5.94 21.03
C VAL A 70 2.02 -4.59 20.69
N ALA A 71 1.32 -3.48 20.95
CA ALA A 71 1.79 -2.11 20.76
C ALA A 71 2.26 -1.44 22.06
N LYS A 72 2.43 -2.21 23.14
CA LYS A 72 2.92 -1.74 24.45
C LYS A 72 4.37 -2.19 24.71
N PRO A 73 5.12 -1.45 25.53
CA PRO A 73 4.78 -0.14 26.10
C PRO A 73 4.92 0.99 25.08
N GLN A 74 4.29 2.13 25.36
CA GLN A 74 4.59 3.36 24.67
C GLN A 74 6.02 3.81 24.99
N HIS A 75 6.79 4.18 23.96
CA HIS A 75 8.18 4.56 24.14
C HIS A 75 8.57 5.69 23.19
N LYS A 76 9.57 6.48 23.58
CA LYS A 76 10.07 7.57 22.77
C LYS A 76 10.90 7.04 21.60
N VAL A 77 10.57 7.47 20.39
CA VAL A 77 11.31 7.18 19.16
C VAL A 77 11.66 8.48 18.44
N ILE A 78 12.84 8.51 17.85
CA ILE A 78 13.34 9.58 16.98
C ILE A 78 13.50 8.98 15.60
N VAL A 79 12.95 9.62 14.56
CA VAL A 79 13.13 9.26 13.16
C VAL A 79 13.82 10.36 12.40
N LYS A 80 14.70 10.03 11.46
CA LYS A 80 15.30 10.97 10.53
C LYS A 80 14.26 11.46 9.53
N SER A 81 14.54 12.56 8.85
CA SER A 81 13.71 13.01 7.71
C SER A 81 13.83 12.00 6.55
N PHE A 82 12.73 11.78 5.85
CA PHE A 82 12.65 10.89 4.70
C PHE A 82 11.53 11.33 3.75
N TYR A 83 11.51 10.74 2.56
CA TYR A 83 10.38 10.85 1.66
C TYR A 83 9.57 9.55 1.69
N ILE A 84 8.23 9.64 1.68
CA ILE A 84 7.33 8.49 1.64
C ILE A 84 6.36 8.62 0.46
N LEU A 85 6.07 7.54 -0.21
CA LEU A 85 5.06 7.53 -1.27
C LEU A 85 3.69 7.86 -0.68
N LYS A 86 2.98 8.79 -1.31
CA LYS A 86 1.68 9.32 -0.84
C LYS A 86 0.62 8.23 -0.62
N THR A 87 0.68 7.18 -1.42
CA THR A 87 -0.24 6.04 -1.39
C THR A 87 0.54 4.72 -1.39
N PRO A 88 -0.08 3.58 -1.14
CA PRO A 88 0.52 2.28 -1.46
C PRO A 88 0.93 2.21 -2.93
N VAL A 89 1.90 1.36 -3.25
CA VAL A 89 2.28 1.06 -4.65
C VAL A 89 1.06 0.51 -5.38
N THR A 90 0.69 1.16 -6.49
CA THR A 90 -0.47 0.76 -7.29
C THR A 90 -0.15 -0.40 -8.23
N GLN A 91 -1.18 -1.10 -8.69
CA GLN A 91 -1.04 -2.15 -9.72
C GLN A 91 -0.41 -1.59 -11.00
N ALA A 92 -0.71 -0.34 -11.38
CA ALA A 92 -0.11 0.33 -12.52
C ALA A 92 1.40 0.53 -12.33
N LEU A 93 1.82 1.08 -11.17
CA LEU A 93 3.23 1.30 -10.88
C LEU A 93 3.99 -0.04 -10.78
N TRP A 94 3.40 -1.05 -10.13
CA TRP A 94 3.97 -2.38 -10.08
C TRP A 94 4.17 -2.95 -11.49
N TYR A 95 3.12 -2.91 -12.33
CA TYR A 95 3.18 -3.44 -13.69
C TYR A 95 4.26 -2.75 -14.54
N SER A 96 4.38 -1.42 -14.42
CA SER A 96 5.39 -0.62 -15.15
C SER A 96 6.83 -1.03 -14.83
N VAL A 97 7.06 -1.62 -13.64
CA VAL A 97 8.39 -2.08 -13.20
C VAL A 97 8.56 -3.57 -13.45
N MET A 98 7.54 -4.41 -13.16
CA MET A 98 7.67 -5.86 -13.09
C MET A 98 7.10 -6.60 -14.29
N ASP A 99 6.45 -5.90 -15.25
CA ASP A 99 5.82 -6.46 -16.46
C ASP A 99 4.75 -7.54 -16.20
N SER A 100 4.19 -7.56 -14.99
CA SER A 100 3.16 -8.51 -14.57
C SER A 100 2.29 -7.92 -13.47
N ASN A 101 1.10 -8.47 -13.24
CA ASN A 101 0.23 -8.07 -12.13
C ASN A 101 -0.14 -9.29 -11.28
N PRO A 102 0.43 -9.45 -10.07
CA PRO A 102 0.18 -10.58 -9.19
C PRO A 102 -1.14 -10.46 -8.43
N SER A 103 -1.76 -9.27 -8.39
CA SER A 103 -2.92 -8.96 -7.55
C SER A 103 -4.06 -9.94 -7.76
N PHE A 104 -4.75 -10.27 -6.67
CA PHE A 104 -5.96 -11.08 -6.69
C PHE A 104 -7.13 -10.28 -7.30
N HIS A 105 -7.33 -9.04 -6.84
CA HIS A 105 -8.32 -8.10 -7.38
C HIS A 105 -7.76 -7.39 -8.61
N LYS A 106 -7.84 -8.05 -9.78
CA LYS A 106 -7.33 -7.54 -11.06
C LYS A 106 -8.24 -6.46 -11.67
N ASN A 107 -7.77 -5.86 -12.76
CA ASN A 107 -8.50 -4.85 -13.55
C ASN A 107 -8.78 -3.53 -12.80
N CYS A 108 -7.97 -3.20 -11.83
CA CYS A 108 -7.98 -1.92 -11.14
C CYS A 108 -6.55 -1.36 -11.07
N TYR A 109 -6.10 -0.70 -12.11
CA TYR A 109 -4.72 -0.19 -12.18
C TYR A 109 -4.39 0.86 -11.11
N THR A 110 -5.39 1.57 -10.61
CA THR A 110 -5.27 2.55 -9.52
C THR A 110 -5.47 1.95 -8.13
N CYS A 111 -5.85 0.67 -8.02
CA CYS A 111 -5.86 -0.04 -6.74
C CYS A 111 -4.43 -0.36 -6.28
N PRO A 112 -4.20 -0.57 -4.98
CA PRO A 112 -2.90 -1.03 -4.51
C PRO A 112 -2.57 -2.40 -5.11
N VAL A 113 -1.29 -2.66 -5.37
CA VAL A 113 -0.82 -4.02 -5.64
C VAL A 113 -0.92 -4.83 -4.35
N GLU A 114 -1.45 -6.04 -4.46
CA GLU A 114 -1.53 -6.99 -3.36
C GLU A 114 -1.16 -8.40 -3.85
N ASN A 115 -1.19 -9.39 -2.97
CA ASN A 115 -0.74 -10.75 -3.27
C ASN A 115 0.75 -10.82 -3.62
N VAL A 116 1.52 -9.97 -2.98
CA VAL A 116 2.98 -9.86 -3.05
C VAL A 116 3.60 -10.22 -1.72
N SER A 117 4.64 -11.04 -1.73
CA SER A 117 5.46 -11.33 -0.57
C SER A 117 6.40 -10.16 -0.25
N TRP A 118 7.02 -10.18 0.94
CA TRP A 118 8.07 -9.23 1.29
C TRP A 118 9.25 -9.31 0.31
N TYR A 119 9.60 -10.52 -0.13
CA TYR A 119 10.64 -10.72 -1.13
C TYR A 119 10.27 -10.16 -2.51
N ASP A 120 9.00 -10.26 -2.92
CA ASP A 120 8.54 -9.64 -4.17
C ASP A 120 8.61 -8.11 -4.08
N ALA A 121 8.25 -7.52 -2.92
CA ALA A 121 8.39 -6.08 -2.68
C ALA A 121 9.87 -5.65 -2.76
N GLN A 122 10.80 -6.42 -2.19
CA GLN A 122 12.25 -6.17 -2.32
C GLN A 122 12.73 -6.29 -3.76
N ALA A 123 12.25 -7.29 -4.51
CA ALA A 123 12.59 -7.45 -5.93
C ALA A 123 12.11 -6.26 -6.77
N PHE A 124 10.89 -5.77 -6.52
CA PHE A 124 10.36 -4.56 -7.12
C PHE A 124 11.25 -3.35 -6.82
N ILE A 125 11.59 -3.13 -5.54
CA ILE A 125 12.43 -2.02 -5.08
C ILE A 125 13.82 -2.08 -5.73
N ASN A 126 14.45 -3.25 -5.77
CA ASN A 126 15.76 -3.42 -6.39
C ASN A 126 15.72 -3.09 -7.89
N LYS A 127 14.67 -3.54 -8.60
CA LYS A 127 14.49 -3.22 -10.02
C LYS A 127 14.23 -1.73 -10.23
N LEU A 128 13.39 -1.10 -9.39
CA LEU A 128 13.12 0.33 -9.42
C LEU A 128 14.39 1.15 -9.18
N ASN A 129 15.20 0.79 -8.18
CA ASN A 129 16.48 1.44 -7.88
C ASN A 129 17.45 1.36 -9.06
N SER A 130 17.50 0.20 -9.73
CA SER A 130 18.32 0.03 -10.93
C SER A 130 17.89 0.93 -12.08
N LEU A 131 16.57 1.13 -12.27
CA LEU A 131 16.02 1.97 -13.32
C LEU A 131 16.24 3.47 -13.07
N TYR A 132 16.11 3.92 -11.82
CA TYR A 132 16.11 5.34 -11.45
C TYR A 132 17.40 5.81 -10.76
N LYS A 133 18.36 4.91 -10.50
CA LYS A 133 19.60 5.20 -9.74
C LYS A 133 19.30 5.90 -8.40
N ALA A 134 18.25 5.45 -7.73
CA ALA A 134 17.74 5.99 -6.48
C ALA A 134 17.90 4.97 -5.33
N HIS A 135 17.60 5.39 -4.11
CA HIS A 135 17.67 4.56 -2.90
C HIS A 135 16.29 4.39 -2.27
N TYR A 136 15.37 3.79 -3.04
CA TYR A 136 14.06 3.39 -2.51
C TYR A 136 14.22 2.16 -1.61
N ARG A 137 13.39 2.08 -0.58
CA ARG A 137 13.31 0.96 0.35
C ARG A 137 11.91 0.84 0.95
N LEU A 138 11.64 -0.23 1.69
CA LEU A 138 10.46 -0.28 2.55
C LEU A 138 10.65 0.69 3.73
N PRO A 139 9.57 1.27 4.28
CA PRO A 139 9.62 2.01 5.52
C PRO A 139 10.01 1.10 6.68
N THR A 140 10.69 1.62 7.70
CA THR A 140 10.72 0.95 8.99
C THR A 140 9.34 1.05 9.66
N GLU A 141 9.07 0.18 10.62
CA GLU A 141 7.84 0.25 11.40
C GLU A 141 7.66 1.62 12.08
N ALA A 142 8.74 2.17 12.61
CA ALA A 142 8.74 3.48 13.26
C ALA A 142 8.47 4.63 12.28
N GLU A 143 9.05 4.60 11.08
CA GLU A 143 8.77 5.58 10.02
C GLU A 143 7.31 5.50 9.59
N TYR A 144 6.76 4.28 9.44
CA TYR A 144 5.37 4.08 9.09
C TYR A 144 4.44 4.70 10.14
N GLU A 145 4.62 4.36 11.42
CA GLU A 145 3.76 4.87 12.50
C GLU A 145 3.90 6.39 12.65
N TYR A 146 5.12 6.93 12.59
CA TYR A 146 5.35 8.37 12.62
C TYR A 146 4.60 9.10 11.49
N ALA A 147 4.71 8.60 10.27
CA ALA A 147 4.02 9.15 9.11
C ALA A 147 2.49 9.00 9.22
N ALA A 148 1.99 7.85 9.71
CA ALA A 148 0.57 7.61 9.92
C ALA A 148 -0.03 8.55 10.98
N ARG A 149 0.73 8.90 12.01
CA ARG A 149 0.35 9.88 13.05
C ARG A 149 0.32 11.33 12.56
N GLY A 150 0.81 11.61 11.33
CA GLY A 150 0.90 12.96 10.79
C GLY A 150 2.26 13.64 11.02
N GLY A 151 3.29 12.88 11.46
CA GLY A 151 4.64 13.39 11.68
C GLY A 151 4.70 14.55 12.69
N ASP A 152 5.44 15.59 12.34
CA ASP A 152 5.54 16.84 13.13
C ASP A 152 4.25 17.67 13.15
N LYS A 153 3.26 17.34 12.29
CA LYS A 153 1.94 18.00 12.20
C LYS A 153 0.83 17.19 12.89
N SER A 154 1.19 16.14 13.64
CA SER A 154 0.24 15.24 14.29
C SER A 154 -0.78 15.98 15.15
N LYS A 155 -2.05 15.61 15.01
CA LYS A 155 -3.17 16.09 15.82
C LYS A 155 -3.66 15.06 16.84
N GLY A 156 -2.94 13.94 16.97
CA GLY A 156 -3.28 12.89 17.94
C GLY A 156 -4.53 12.09 17.58
N PHE A 157 -4.84 11.96 16.30
CA PHE A 157 -5.97 11.16 15.85
C PHE A 157 -5.75 9.67 16.08
N THR A 158 -6.85 8.95 16.23
CA THR A 158 -6.89 7.49 16.42
C THR A 158 -6.57 6.73 15.13
N TYR A 159 -7.13 7.19 14.00
CA TYR A 159 -6.83 6.74 12.65
C TYR A 159 -6.05 7.81 11.91
N SER A 160 -5.37 7.46 10.84
CA SER A 160 -4.52 8.39 10.11
C SER A 160 -5.33 9.51 9.44
N GLY A 161 -5.41 10.67 10.11
CA GLY A 161 -6.11 11.89 9.66
C GLY A 161 -7.52 12.09 10.22
N SER A 162 -8.03 11.20 11.11
CA SER A 162 -9.37 11.34 11.72
C SER A 162 -9.50 10.50 12.99
N ASN A 163 -10.49 10.84 13.83
CA ASN A 163 -10.99 9.95 14.88
C ASN A 163 -12.15 9.05 14.39
N GLU A 164 -12.65 9.28 13.17
CA GLU A 164 -13.70 8.50 12.53
C GLU A 164 -13.09 7.67 11.40
N GLU A 165 -13.09 6.36 11.53
CA GLU A 165 -12.49 5.39 10.58
C GLU A 165 -13.09 5.50 9.19
N THR A 166 -14.40 5.70 9.09
CA THR A 166 -15.12 5.79 7.81
C THR A 166 -14.62 6.90 6.90
N ASN A 167 -14.04 7.97 7.49
CA ASN A 167 -13.48 9.10 6.75
C ASN A 167 -12.16 8.77 6.06
N VAL A 168 -11.36 7.86 6.63
CA VAL A 168 -9.96 7.64 6.27
C VAL A 168 -9.65 6.22 5.84
N ALA A 169 -10.50 5.23 6.22
CA ALA A 169 -10.24 3.82 6.01
C ALA A 169 -11.25 3.15 5.06
N TRP A 170 -10.73 2.22 4.24
CA TRP A 170 -11.49 1.14 3.65
C TRP A 170 -11.32 -0.09 4.54
N PHE A 171 -12.39 -0.55 5.18
CA PHE A 171 -12.42 -1.65 6.14
C PHE A 171 -13.68 -2.53 5.94
N VAL A 172 -13.91 -3.53 6.76
CA VAL A 172 -14.93 -4.56 6.52
C VAL A 172 -16.32 -3.99 6.24
N ASP A 173 -16.73 -2.92 6.92
CA ASP A 173 -18.10 -2.40 6.81
C ASP A 173 -18.34 -1.55 5.56
N ASN A 174 -17.28 -1.04 4.92
CA ASN A 174 -17.45 -0.12 3.79
C ASN A 174 -16.70 -0.53 2.50
N ALA A 175 -15.85 -1.57 2.57
CA ALA A 175 -14.99 -1.95 1.46
C ALA A 175 -15.62 -2.97 0.48
N SER A 176 -16.82 -3.50 0.76
CA SER A 176 -17.50 -4.46 -0.12
C SER A 176 -16.63 -5.66 -0.51
N GLY A 177 -15.81 -6.15 0.42
CA GLY A 177 -15.00 -7.37 0.28
C GLY A 177 -13.79 -7.28 -0.65
N ARG A 178 -13.26 -6.08 -0.92
CA ARG A 178 -12.10 -5.88 -1.81
C ARG A 178 -11.30 -4.61 -1.49
N SER A 179 -10.07 -4.54 -2.02
CA SER A 179 -9.29 -3.30 -2.06
C SER A 179 -9.91 -2.27 -3.03
N HIS A 180 -9.67 -0.99 -2.76
CA HIS A 180 -10.20 0.15 -3.52
C HIS A 180 -9.08 0.96 -4.17
N PRO A 181 -9.39 1.77 -5.22
CA PRO A 181 -8.44 2.73 -5.76
C PRO A 181 -7.84 3.60 -4.67
N VAL A 182 -6.52 3.80 -4.73
CA VAL A 182 -5.80 4.55 -3.71
C VAL A 182 -6.22 6.02 -3.66
N GLY A 183 -6.15 6.62 -2.48
CA GLY A 183 -6.39 8.06 -2.30
C GLY A 183 -7.85 8.49 -2.39
N GLN A 184 -8.82 7.60 -2.27
CA GLN A 184 -10.24 7.93 -2.28
C GLN A 184 -10.77 8.40 -0.93
N LYS A 185 -10.08 8.11 0.15
CA LYS A 185 -10.41 8.56 1.50
C LYS A 185 -9.62 9.82 1.86
N LYS A 186 -10.03 10.48 2.95
CA LYS A 186 -9.36 11.67 3.46
C LYS A 186 -7.89 11.36 3.79
N VAL A 187 -7.00 12.25 3.38
CA VAL A 187 -5.57 12.17 3.71
C VAL A 187 -5.30 12.66 5.13
N ASN A 188 -4.16 12.25 5.69
CA ASN A 188 -3.71 12.75 6.98
C ASN A 188 -3.03 14.16 6.86
N GLU A 189 -2.48 14.67 7.96
CA GLU A 189 -1.88 16.00 8.08
C GLU A 189 -0.66 16.21 7.17
N LEU A 190 0.00 15.13 6.75
CA LEU A 190 1.10 15.13 5.78
C LEU A 190 0.60 15.01 4.33
N GLY A 191 -0.68 14.75 4.11
CA GLY A 191 -1.24 14.47 2.79
C GLY A 191 -1.08 13.01 2.36
N LEU A 192 -0.82 12.09 3.28
CA LEU A 192 -0.74 10.66 3.02
C LEU A 192 -2.13 10.04 3.03
N ALA A 193 -2.39 9.15 2.08
CA ALA A 193 -3.64 8.40 1.96
C ALA A 193 -3.43 6.92 2.29
N ASP A 194 -4.53 6.26 2.66
CA ASP A 194 -4.60 4.80 2.90
C ASP A 194 -3.59 4.29 3.94
N MET A 195 -3.20 5.13 4.91
CA MET A 195 -2.38 4.72 6.06
C MET A 195 -3.20 3.97 7.12
N SER A 196 -4.54 4.01 6.99
CA SER A 196 -5.53 3.24 7.73
C SER A 196 -6.44 2.52 6.75
N GLY A 197 -6.53 1.18 6.81
CA GLY A 197 -7.35 0.35 5.93
C GLY A 197 -6.79 0.12 4.53
N ASN A 198 -7.63 -0.32 3.62
CA ASN A 198 -7.36 -0.72 2.24
C ASN A 198 -6.53 -2.02 2.17
N ILE A 199 -5.23 -1.97 2.42
CA ILE A 199 -4.35 -3.15 2.49
C ILE A 199 -3.34 -3.03 3.63
N TRP A 200 -2.95 -4.16 4.23
CA TRP A 200 -1.75 -4.24 5.05
C TRP A 200 -0.51 -3.89 4.22
N GLU A 201 0.44 -3.19 4.83
CA GLU A 201 1.65 -2.76 4.17
C GLU A 201 2.91 -3.30 4.85
N TRP A 202 3.77 -3.95 4.04
CA TRP A 202 5.06 -4.46 4.49
C TRP A 202 5.97 -3.35 4.99
N CYS A 203 6.58 -3.57 6.15
CA CYS A 203 7.73 -2.81 6.64
C CYS A 203 9.03 -3.62 6.49
N SER A 204 10.18 -2.94 6.64
CA SER A 204 11.51 -3.58 6.58
C SER A 204 11.79 -4.49 7.77
N ASP A 205 11.21 -4.17 8.92
CA ASP A 205 11.50 -4.72 10.22
C ASP A 205 11.07 -6.19 10.36
N TRP A 206 11.86 -6.98 11.09
CA TRP A 206 11.37 -8.20 11.68
C TRP A 206 10.37 -7.88 12.79
N TYR A 207 9.35 -8.70 12.92
CA TYR A 207 8.36 -8.55 13.98
C TYR A 207 8.87 -9.15 15.29
N GLY A 208 8.83 -8.38 16.36
CA GLY A 208 9.04 -8.82 17.72
C GLY A 208 7.88 -8.38 18.60
N ILE A 209 7.16 -9.35 19.20
CA ILE A 209 5.99 -9.06 20.05
C ILE A 209 6.34 -8.19 21.26
N PHE A 210 7.56 -8.34 21.79
CA PHE A 210 8.03 -7.58 22.96
C PHE A 210 9.08 -6.52 22.60
N TYR A 211 9.32 -6.29 21.30
CA TYR A 211 10.40 -5.41 20.84
C TYR A 211 10.30 -3.99 21.40
N TYR A 212 9.09 -3.47 21.62
CA TYR A 212 8.88 -2.11 22.13
C TYR A 212 9.46 -1.90 23.55
N LYS A 213 9.65 -2.95 24.34
CA LYS A 213 10.30 -2.87 25.67
C LYS A 213 11.79 -2.53 25.58
N ASP A 214 12.44 -3.01 24.53
CA ASP A 214 13.90 -2.93 24.34
C ASP A 214 14.26 -2.14 23.09
N SER A 215 13.29 -1.47 22.46
CA SER A 215 13.50 -0.68 21.23
C SER A 215 14.46 0.49 21.49
N PRO A 216 15.53 0.65 20.71
CA PRO A 216 16.34 1.86 20.78
C PRO A 216 15.49 3.08 20.39
N SER A 217 15.81 4.22 21.00
CA SER A 217 15.09 5.46 20.72
C SER A 217 15.46 6.08 19.37
N ASP A 218 16.64 5.83 18.83
CA ASP A 218 17.13 6.46 17.60
C ASP A 218 16.96 5.53 16.41
N ASN A 219 16.06 5.89 15.49
CA ASN A 219 15.78 5.19 14.21
C ASN A 219 15.72 3.65 14.36
N PRO A 220 14.83 3.09 15.19
CA PRO A 220 14.72 1.66 15.39
C PRO A 220 14.42 0.91 14.08
N GLN A 221 15.05 -0.26 13.91
CA GLN A 221 14.99 -1.09 12.70
C GLN A 221 14.33 -2.44 12.96
N GLY A 222 13.69 -2.60 14.11
CA GLY A 222 13.19 -3.89 14.57
C GLY A 222 14.29 -4.82 15.12
N PRO A 223 13.93 -6.03 15.55
CA PRO A 223 14.90 -7.03 15.97
C PRO A 223 15.83 -7.43 14.82
N ALA A 224 17.04 -7.91 15.15
CA ALA A 224 18.03 -8.35 14.15
C ALA A 224 17.53 -9.55 13.31
N ASN A 225 16.64 -10.37 13.85
CA ASN A 225 16.03 -11.53 13.19
C ASN A 225 14.60 -11.78 13.72
N GLY A 226 13.87 -12.64 13.03
CA GLY A 226 12.50 -13.00 13.41
C GLY A 226 11.90 -14.00 12.42
N ASN A 227 10.70 -14.48 12.72
CA ASN A 227 9.96 -15.41 11.86
C ASN A 227 9.00 -14.71 10.89
N GLY A 228 8.61 -13.47 11.19
CA GLY A 228 7.69 -12.67 10.39
C GLY A 228 8.19 -11.25 10.21
N LYS A 229 7.81 -10.64 9.11
CA LYS A 229 8.01 -9.20 8.84
C LYS A 229 6.80 -8.41 9.34
N VAL A 230 7.05 -7.20 9.81
CA VAL A 230 6.00 -6.28 10.25
C VAL A 230 5.09 -5.92 9.08
N VAL A 231 3.78 -5.91 9.34
CA VAL A 231 2.76 -5.30 8.48
C VAL A 231 1.97 -4.27 9.27
N ARG A 232 1.59 -3.16 8.63
CA ARG A 232 0.93 -2.02 9.27
C ARG A 232 -0.27 -1.54 8.45
N GLY A 233 -1.17 -0.79 9.09
CA GLY A 233 -2.25 -0.03 8.46
C GLY A 233 -3.61 -0.70 8.45
N GLY A 234 -3.71 -2.01 8.62
CA GLY A 234 -4.99 -2.72 8.44
C GLY A 234 -5.36 -2.95 6.98
N THR A 235 -6.53 -3.52 6.74
CA THR A 235 -6.96 -3.92 5.39
C THR A 235 -8.47 -3.76 5.22
N TRP A 236 -8.93 -3.83 3.98
CA TRP A 236 -10.35 -3.82 3.61
C TRP A 236 -11.23 -4.89 4.30
N SER A 237 -10.63 -5.88 4.93
CA SER A 237 -11.34 -6.92 5.67
C SER A 237 -11.09 -6.87 7.19
N SER A 238 -10.35 -5.88 7.69
CA SER A 238 -10.16 -5.64 9.12
C SER A 238 -11.43 -5.07 9.74
N LEU A 239 -11.64 -5.38 11.03
CA LEU A 239 -12.48 -4.56 11.89
C LEU A 239 -11.81 -3.19 12.11
N ASP A 240 -12.54 -2.25 12.67
CA ASP A 240 -12.07 -0.87 12.94
C ASP A 240 -10.78 -0.84 13.77
N GLU A 241 -10.66 -1.66 14.83
CA GLU A 241 -9.44 -1.74 15.65
C GLU A 241 -8.20 -2.15 14.82
N GLY A 242 -8.42 -2.97 13.76
CA GLY A 242 -7.35 -3.35 12.85
C GLY A 242 -6.80 -2.21 12.00
N CYS A 243 -7.56 -1.11 11.87
CA CYS A 243 -7.18 0.09 11.10
C CYS A 243 -6.60 1.22 11.95
N LEU A 244 -6.49 1.04 13.27
CA LEU A 244 -5.86 2.01 14.19
C LEU A 244 -4.41 2.28 13.77
N ILE A 245 -3.94 3.51 13.98
CA ILE A 245 -2.53 3.87 13.73
C ILE A 245 -1.56 2.93 14.46
N ILE A 246 -1.95 2.48 15.66
CA ILE A 246 -1.11 1.63 16.50
C ILE A 246 -1.19 0.14 16.13
N SER A 247 -2.13 -0.26 15.27
CA SER A 247 -2.30 -1.66 14.88
C SER A 247 -1.07 -2.16 14.12
N ARG A 248 -0.54 -3.26 14.60
CA ARG A 248 0.64 -3.92 14.04
C ARG A 248 0.41 -5.42 13.91
N GLY A 249 0.94 -6.00 12.88
CA GLY A 249 0.85 -7.43 12.63
C GLY A 249 2.16 -8.01 12.13
N ALA A 250 2.16 -9.34 11.99
CA ALA A 250 3.28 -10.08 11.42
C ALA A 250 2.79 -11.01 10.30
N SER A 251 3.60 -11.12 9.26
CA SER A 251 3.37 -12.11 8.21
C SER A 251 4.70 -12.74 7.79
N LEU A 252 4.67 -14.02 7.41
CA LEU A 252 5.86 -14.71 6.90
C LEU A 252 6.39 -13.96 5.67
N PRO A 253 7.72 -13.74 5.52
CA PRO A 253 8.29 -12.99 4.41
C PRO A 253 7.94 -13.57 3.02
N SER A 254 7.66 -14.86 2.94
CA SER A 254 7.27 -15.56 1.72
C SER A 254 5.74 -15.58 1.48
N ALA A 255 4.93 -15.14 2.45
CA ALA A 255 3.49 -15.20 2.34
C ALA A 255 2.97 -14.23 1.26
N LYS A 256 2.01 -14.73 0.47
CA LYS A 256 1.27 -13.96 -0.52
C LYS A 256 -0.21 -14.08 -0.20
N ASN A 257 -0.89 -12.96 -0.10
CA ASN A 257 -2.32 -12.93 0.16
C ASN A 257 -2.93 -11.64 -0.40
N ARG A 258 -4.25 -11.64 -0.60
CA ARG A 258 -5.02 -10.52 -1.16
C ARG A 258 -5.20 -9.32 -0.24
N TYR A 259 -4.56 -9.34 0.92
CA TYR A 259 -4.70 -8.31 1.94
C TYR A 259 -3.45 -7.46 2.09
N THR A 260 -2.31 -7.88 1.52
CA THR A 260 -1.01 -7.30 1.82
C THR A 260 -0.28 -6.85 0.56
N GLY A 261 0.12 -5.59 0.58
CA GLY A 261 1.01 -4.94 -0.39
C GLY A 261 2.04 -4.09 0.35
N PHE A 262 2.39 -2.92 -0.17
CA PHE A 262 3.42 -2.08 0.45
C PHE A 262 3.41 -0.66 -0.12
N ARG A 263 4.04 0.26 0.60
CA ARG A 263 4.54 1.54 0.05
C ARG A 263 6.04 1.62 0.18
N ILE A 264 6.64 2.59 -0.49
CA ILE A 264 8.08 2.79 -0.49
C ILE A 264 8.45 4.14 0.11
N VAL A 265 9.65 4.19 0.66
CA VAL A 265 10.31 5.41 1.13
C VAL A 265 11.63 5.59 0.40
N ARG A 266 12.19 6.80 0.46
CA ARG A 266 13.57 7.08 0.08
C ARG A 266 14.21 8.02 1.09
N ASP A 267 15.49 7.88 1.27
CA ASP A 267 16.30 8.79 2.07
C ASP A 267 16.49 10.14 1.37
N LEU A 268 17.00 11.13 2.08
CA LEU A 268 17.28 12.47 1.56
C LEU A 268 18.40 12.45 0.52
#